data_0c2ce1c062030f894f733bd916e5fbcc
#
_entry.id   0c2ce1c062030f894f733bd916e5fbcc
#
_cell.length_a   1.000
_cell.length_b   1.000
_cell.length_c   1.000
_cell.angle_alpha   90.00
_cell.angle_beta   90.00
_cell.angle_gamma   90.00
#
_symmetry.space_group_name_H-M   'P 1'
#
loop_
_entity.id
_entity.type
_entity.pdbx_description
1 polymer ?
#
loop_
_entity_poly.entity_id
_entity_poly.type
_entity_poly.pdbx_seq_one_letter_code
_entity_poly.pdbx_strand_id
1 'polypeptide(L)'
;MKIGIDLGGTKTEGLLIDSEGKELAKKRIQTEKNYQGTINGILTIVSEFEKKFGTVNSIGIGMPGAISFDSSLIKNANSIWLNSKPLKKDLEDQLKRKINL
;
A
#
# COMPACT_ATOMS: atom_id res chain seq x y z
N MET A 1 -1.19 -4.45 15.93
CA MET A 1 -1.53 -3.36 15.00
C MET A 1 -1.50 -3.83 13.56
N LYS A 2 -2.33 -3.23 12.74
CA LYS A 2 -2.37 -3.49 11.29
C LYS A 2 -2.45 -2.17 10.55
N ILE A 3 -1.82 -2.13 9.38
CA ILE A 3 -1.98 -1.03 8.44
C ILE A 3 -2.77 -1.53 7.25
N GLY A 4 -3.87 -0.85 6.93
CA GLY A 4 -4.60 -1.07 5.70
C GLY A 4 -4.42 0.13 4.78
N ILE A 5 -4.12 -0.12 3.52
CA ILE A 5 -3.97 0.94 2.54
C ILE A 5 -4.97 0.73 1.41
N ASP A 6 -5.76 1.75 1.16
CA ASP A 6 -6.67 1.78 0.01
C ASP A 6 -6.00 2.61 -1.08
N LEU A 7 -5.50 1.91 -2.09
CA LEU A 7 -4.78 2.51 -3.20
C LEU A 7 -5.73 2.85 -4.33
N GLY A 8 -6.13 4.11 -4.39
CA GLY A 8 -7.00 4.60 -5.45
C GLY A 8 -6.24 5.35 -6.53
N GLY A 9 -6.90 5.61 -7.64
CA GLY A 9 -6.31 6.35 -8.77
C GLY A 9 -6.09 7.83 -8.48
N THR A 10 -6.86 8.41 -7.55
CA THR A 10 -6.79 9.83 -7.20
C THR A 10 -6.26 10.03 -5.78
N LYS A 11 -6.73 9.22 -4.84
CA LYS A 11 -6.36 9.31 -3.42
C LYS A 11 -5.85 7.96 -2.95
N THR A 12 -4.85 8.00 -2.09
CA THR A 12 -4.35 6.83 -1.37
C THR A 12 -4.56 7.08 0.11
N GLU A 13 -5.23 6.16 0.79
CA GLU A 13 -5.57 6.32 2.20
C GLU A 13 -5.01 5.17 3.02
N GLY A 14 -4.35 5.50 4.12
CA GLY A 14 -3.87 4.51 5.06
C GLY A 14 -4.64 4.60 6.37
N LEU A 15 -4.84 3.45 6.99
CA LEU A 15 -5.52 3.32 8.27
C LEU A 15 -4.69 2.42 9.17
N LEU A 16 -4.41 2.89 10.38
CA LEU A 16 -3.75 2.08 11.40
C LEU A 16 -4.78 1.68 12.44
N ILE A 17 -4.89 0.38 12.66
CA ILE A 17 -5.84 -0.17 13.64
C ILE A 17 -5.12 -1.03 14.68
N ASP A 18 -5.69 -1.12 15.88
CA ASP A 18 -5.17 -1.98 16.94
C ASP A 18 -5.72 -3.42 16.80
N SER A 19 -5.37 -4.29 17.75
CA SER A 19 -5.80 -5.70 17.74
C SER A 19 -7.30 -5.87 17.88
N GLU A 20 -8.01 -4.87 18.36
CA GLU A 20 -9.46 -4.89 18.53
C GLU A 20 -10.20 -4.22 17.37
N GLY A 21 -9.47 -3.78 16.34
CA GLY A 21 -10.05 -3.12 15.19
C GLY A 21 -10.32 -1.64 15.36
N LYS A 22 -9.83 -1.05 16.47
CA LYS A 22 -10.02 0.38 16.72
C LYS A 22 -9.03 1.20 15.90
N GLU A 23 -9.53 2.26 15.24
CA GLU A 23 -8.70 3.18 14.49
C GLU A 23 -7.77 3.96 15.40
N LEU A 24 -6.46 3.87 15.15
CA LEU A 24 -5.44 4.62 15.88
C LEU A 24 -4.98 5.84 15.10
N ALA A 25 -4.93 5.76 13.79
CA ALA A 25 -4.49 6.84 12.92
C ALA A 25 -5.02 6.67 11.52
N LYS A 26 -5.11 7.76 10.79
CA LYS A 26 -5.55 7.79 9.40
C LYS A 26 -4.74 8.82 8.64
N LYS A 27 -4.35 8.48 7.42
CA LYS A 27 -3.61 9.40 6.54
C LYS A 27 -4.12 9.25 5.12
N ARG A 28 -4.45 10.37 4.49
CA ARG A 28 -4.87 10.41 3.08
C ARG A 28 -3.92 11.31 2.32
N ILE A 29 -3.45 10.84 1.18
CA ILE A 29 -2.60 11.62 0.29
C ILE A 29 -3.16 11.56 -1.13
N GLN A 30 -2.72 12.49 -1.97
CA GLN A 30 -3.02 12.44 -3.38
C GLN A 30 -2.13 11.39 -4.04
N THR A 31 -2.72 10.53 -4.88
CA THR A 31 -1.95 9.52 -5.61
C THR A 31 -1.21 10.19 -6.76
N GLU A 32 0.11 10.02 -6.81
CA GLU A 32 0.89 10.43 -7.96
C GLU A 32 0.66 9.46 -9.12
N LYS A 33 0.49 10.01 -10.32
CA LYS A 33 0.11 9.22 -11.50
C LYS A 33 1.34 8.61 -12.20
N ASN A 34 2.18 7.95 -11.42
CA ASN A 34 3.31 7.18 -11.92
C ASN A 34 3.65 6.10 -10.89
N TYR A 35 4.34 5.07 -11.33
CA TYR A 35 4.61 3.90 -10.49
C TYR A 35 5.46 4.24 -9.28
N GLN A 36 6.58 4.92 -9.48
CA GLN A 36 7.48 5.24 -8.37
C GLN A 36 6.83 6.18 -7.37
N GLY A 37 6.05 7.15 -7.84
CA GLY A 37 5.33 8.06 -6.95
C GLY A 37 4.25 7.34 -6.14
N THR A 38 3.59 6.34 -6.74
CA THR A 38 2.63 5.50 -6.03
C THR A 38 3.32 4.72 -4.91
N ILE A 39 4.46 4.10 -5.20
CA ILE A 39 5.25 3.39 -4.18
C ILE A 39 5.67 4.34 -3.08
N ASN A 40 6.22 5.50 -3.44
CA ASN A 40 6.68 6.49 -2.47
C ASN A 40 5.55 6.97 -1.56
N GLY A 41 4.35 7.14 -2.11
CA GLY A 41 3.18 7.51 -1.32
C GLY A 41 2.82 6.46 -0.26
N ILE A 42 2.84 5.19 -0.63
CA ILE A 42 2.59 4.09 0.30
C ILE A 42 3.67 4.06 1.38
N LEU A 43 4.94 4.18 0.99
CA LEU A 43 6.05 4.20 1.94
C LEU A 43 5.94 5.37 2.92
N THR A 44 5.51 6.52 2.44
CA THR A 44 5.31 7.71 3.27
C THR A 44 4.24 7.47 4.32
N ILE A 45 3.11 6.88 3.95
CA ILE A 45 2.03 6.56 4.88
C ILE A 45 2.52 5.60 5.97
N VAL A 46 3.17 4.50 5.56
CA VAL A 46 3.71 3.52 6.51
C VAL A 46 4.72 4.17 7.44
N SER A 47 5.64 4.96 6.89
CA SER A 47 6.68 5.64 7.67
C SER A 47 6.08 6.59 8.72
N GLU A 48 5.06 7.36 8.36
CA GLU A 48 4.42 8.29 9.30
C GLU A 48 3.74 7.55 10.45
N PHE A 49 3.06 6.43 10.17
CA PHE A 49 2.46 5.63 11.22
C PHE A 49 3.52 5.03 12.13
N GLU A 50 4.59 4.50 11.55
CA GLU A 50 5.63 3.81 12.32
C GLU A 50 6.50 4.76 13.14
N LYS A 51 6.65 5.99 12.72
CA LYS A 51 7.32 7.02 13.53
C LYS A 51 6.62 7.24 14.86
N LYS A 52 5.31 7.16 14.85
CA LYS A 52 4.51 7.47 16.04
C LYS A 52 4.18 6.23 16.85
N PHE A 53 3.96 5.09 16.22
CA PHE A 53 3.42 3.89 16.87
C PHE A 53 4.38 2.69 16.86
N GLY A 54 5.53 2.79 16.19
CA GLY A 54 6.47 1.69 16.06
C GLY A 54 6.19 0.82 14.83
N THR A 55 7.05 -0.16 14.60
CA THR A 55 6.99 -1.03 13.42
C THR A 55 5.72 -1.86 13.42
N VAL A 56 5.05 -1.91 12.26
CA VAL A 56 3.81 -2.68 12.07
C VAL A 56 4.09 -3.78 11.04
N ASN A 57 3.99 -5.04 11.47
CA ASN A 57 4.32 -6.18 10.60
C ASN A 57 3.18 -6.64 9.70
N SER A 58 1.95 -6.25 10.00
CA SER A 58 0.78 -6.63 9.20
C SER A 58 0.34 -5.44 8.36
N ILE A 59 0.60 -5.51 7.06
CA ILE A 59 0.24 -4.47 6.09
C ILE A 59 -0.57 -5.09 4.97
N GLY A 60 -1.78 -4.57 4.75
CA GLY A 60 -2.63 -5.00 3.65
C GLY A 60 -2.91 -3.83 2.71
N ILE A 61 -2.98 -4.11 1.43
CA ILE A 61 -3.23 -3.09 0.40
C ILE A 61 -4.41 -3.54 -0.47
N GLY A 62 -5.45 -2.73 -0.49
CA GLY A 62 -6.53 -2.83 -1.47
C GLY A 62 -6.17 -2.00 -2.69
N MET A 63 -6.35 -2.56 -3.88
CA MET A 63 -5.92 -1.89 -5.10
C MET A 63 -6.93 -2.06 -6.23
N PRO A 64 -6.90 -1.17 -7.23
CA PRO A 64 -7.91 -1.14 -8.27
C PRO A 64 -7.75 -2.20 -9.38
N GLY A 65 -6.79 -3.09 -9.26
CA GLY A 65 -6.54 -4.12 -10.28
C GLY A 65 -6.43 -5.50 -9.68
N ALA A 66 -5.91 -6.44 -10.46
CA ALA A 66 -5.70 -7.82 -10.04
C ALA A 66 -4.23 -8.20 -10.24
N ILE A 67 -3.78 -9.23 -9.51
CA ILE A 67 -2.45 -9.79 -9.70
C ILE A 67 -2.56 -10.99 -10.63
N SER A 68 -1.69 -11.05 -11.65
CA SER A 68 -1.62 -12.20 -12.53
C SER A 68 -1.01 -13.39 -11.78
N PHE A 69 -1.65 -14.54 -11.85
CA PHE A 69 -1.13 -15.75 -11.23
C PHE A 69 0.21 -16.18 -11.82
N ASP A 70 0.39 -15.96 -13.12
CA ASP A 70 1.58 -16.45 -13.82
C ASP A 70 2.82 -15.61 -13.55
N SER A 71 2.66 -14.30 -13.38
CA SER A 71 3.78 -13.37 -13.31
C SER A 71 3.81 -12.55 -12.02
N SER A 72 2.78 -12.59 -11.21
CA SER A 72 2.60 -11.75 -10.04
C SER A 72 2.63 -10.25 -10.36
N LEU A 73 2.34 -9.90 -11.60
CA LEU A 73 2.29 -8.51 -12.05
C LEU A 73 0.84 -7.98 -12.01
N ILE A 74 0.73 -6.69 -11.81
CA ILE A 74 -0.59 -6.04 -11.80
C ILE A 74 -1.17 -6.04 -13.22
N LYS A 75 -2.47 -6.29 -13.32
CA LYS A 75 -3.19 -6.17 -14.59
C LYS A 75 -4.59 -5.60 -14.36
N ASN A 76 -5.15 -4.98 -15.41
CA ASN A 76 -6.50 -4.40 -15.41
C ASN A 76 -6.71 -3.36 -14.31
N ALA A 77 -5.65 -2.67 -13.91
CA ALA A 77 -5.76 -1.60 -12.94
C ALA A 77 -6.35 -0.35 -13.60
N ASN A 78 -7.23 0.36 -12.86
CA ASN A 78 -7.72 1.67 -13.29
C ASN A 78 -6.58 2.69 -13.35
N SER A 79 -5.61 2.55 -12.46
CA SER A 79 -4.37 3.30 -12.50
C SER A 79 -3.43 2.60 -13.47
N ILE A 80 -3.43 3.03 -14.72
CA ILE A 80 -2.73 2.33 -15.82
C ILE A 80 -1.23 2.18 -15.60
N TRP A 81 -0.62 3.09 -14.82
CA TRP A 81 0.82 3.00 -14.51
C TRP A 81 1.17 1.83 -13.60
N LEU A 82 0.19 1.16 -13.01
CA LEU A 82 0.40 -0.04 -12.20
C LEU A 82 0.40 -1.32 -13.02
N ASN A 83 -0.17 -1.30 -14.21
CA ASN A 83 -0.28 -2.50 -15.05
C ASN A 83 1.10 -3.04 -15.39
N SER A 84 1.25 -4.35 -15.33
CA SER A 84 2.50 -5.08 -15.61
C SER A 84 3.64 -4.75 -14.65
N LYS A 85 3.35 -4.18 -13.48
CA LYS A 85 4.34 -3.86 -12.47
C LYS A 85 4.29 -4.84 -11.29
N PRO A 86 5.43 -5.23 -10.72
CA PRO A 86 5.49 -6.14 -9.58
C PRO A 86 5.33 -5.38 -8.26
N LEU A 87 4.17 -4.78 -8.04
CA LEU A 87 3.93 -3.88 -6.90
C LEU A 87 4.20 -4.53 -5.56
N LYS A 88 3.68 -5.75 -5.36
CA LYS A 88 3.87 -6.46 -4.09
C LYS A 88 5.35 -6.69 -3.80
N LYS A 89 6.07 -7.21 -4.79
CA LYS A 89 7.50 -7.49 -4.64
C LYS A 89 8.30 -6.23 -4.33
N ASP A 90 8.04 -5.15 -5.07
CA ASP A 90 8.76 -3.91 -4.89
C ASP A 90 8.49 -3.30 -3.50
N LEU A 91 7.25 -3.35 -3.03
CA LEU A 91 6.92 -2.87 -1.70
C LEU A 91 7.54 -3.76 -0.61
N GLU A 92 7.51 -5.09 -0.78
CA GLU A 92 8.13 -6.00 0.18
C GLU A 92 9.64 -5.78 0.26
N ASP A 93 10.29 -5.54 -0.88
CA ASP A 93 11.72 -5.24 -0.92
C ASP A 93 12.05 -3.94 -0.18
N GLN A 94 11.23 -2.91 -0.36
CA GLN A 94 11.44 -1.61 0.28
C GLN A 94 11.14 -1.64 1.76
N LEU A 95 10.05 -2.30 2.16
CA LEU A 95 9.63 -2.36 3.56
C LEU A 95 10.31 -3.49 4.34
N LYS A 96 10.95 -4.42 3.64
CA LYS A 96 11.65 -5.59 4.21
C LYS A 96 10.73 -6.44 5.09
N ARG A 97 9.50 -6.62 4.63
CA ARG A 97 8.50 -7.46 5.27
C ARG A 97 7.44 -7.86 4.26
N LYS A 98 6.65 -8.89 4.60
CA LYS A 98 5.58 -9.37 3.72
C LYS A 98 4.38 -8.43 3.75
N ILE A 99 3.71 -8.33 2.61
CA ILE A 99 2.53 -7.50 2.43
C ILE A 99 1.40 -8.35 1.86
N ASN A 100 0.19 -8.10 2.29
CA ASN A 100 -1.01 -8.70 1.72
C ASN A 100 -1.60 -7.76 0.67
N LEU A 101 -1.81 -8.30 -0.51
CA LEU A 101 -2.34 -7.51 -1.62
C LEU A 101 -3.65 -8.09 -2.12
#